data_308cd5d30ba8547e7893fea9e148e206
#
_entry.id   308cd5d30ba8547e7893fea9e148e206
#
_cell.length_a   1.000
_cell.length_b   1.000
_cell.length_c   1.000
_cell.angle_alpha   90.00
_cell.angle_beta   90.00
_cell.angle_gamma   90.00
#
_symmetry.space_group_name_H-M   'P 1'
#
loop_
_entity.id
_entity.type
_entity.pdbx_description
1 polymer ?
#
loop_
_entity_poly.entity_id
_entity_poly.type
_entity_poly.pdbx_seq_one_letter_code
_entity_poly.pdbx_strand_id
1 'polypeptide(L)'
;MRYGADQDLVLDLIPGAEQILHYFSKYQQADGRIKGLPGWNFSDWVYEPGWNMGVAQVGSDGGGILMDLQLLLGFQMMSDLENYQGNTFMAKKYDDKAAQLKASIQLAYWSAEKGLYAQTVEKELFSQHANSLAILAGLVEGEQARQVAEKMLTDKELAPCSVYYKFYLHEALVKAGLGNDYLNWLDIWRENIAMGLTTWGETSDVDGTRSDCHAWGASPNIEFFRTLLGIDSAAPAFAKVKIEPRLGDLKKIGGTMPHPQGSIKVNYQKNGSKLKADIELPTGVSGTLVWAGKTYQLQGGKNTIEAR
;
A
#
# COMPACT_ATOMS: atom_id res chain seq x y z
N MET A 1 -0.79 -5.13 -15.00
CA MET A 1 -0.83 -3.78 -15.58
C MET A 1 0.37 -2.90 -15.20
N ARG A 2 0.73 -2.77 -13.92
CA ARG A 2 1.74 -1.78 -13.49
C ARG A 2 3.10 -1.99 -14.13
N TYR A 3 3.61 -3.21 -14.10
CA TYR A 3 4.94 -3.57 -14.60
C TYR A 3 4.95 -4.47 -15.85
N GLY A 4 3.81 -4.99 -16.25
CA GLY A 4 3.62 -5.84 -17.42
C GLY A 4 2.59 -5.29 -18.38
N ALA A 5 2.68 -5.68 -19.66
CA ALA A 5 1.85 -5.21 -20.76
C ALA A 5 0.94 -6.28 -21.35
N ASP A 6 0.68 -7.36 -20.59
CA ASP A 6 -0.13 -8.47 -21.10
C ASP A 6 -1.62 -8.11 -21.00
N GLN A 7 -2.15 -7.56 -22.09
CA GLN A 7 -3.55 -7.13 -22.17
C GLN A 7 -4.50 -8.32 -22.23
N ASP A 8 -4.09 -9.42 -22.88
CA ASP A 8 -4.91 -10.62 -22.99
C ASP A 8 -5.06 -11.28 -21.61
N LEU A 9 -3.97 -11.37 -20.84
CA LEU A 9 -4.04 -11.84 -19.44
C LEU A 9 -5.00 -10.99 -18.60
N VAL A 10 -4.99 -9.69 -18.76
CA VAL A 10 -5.91 -8.79 -18.01
C VAL A 10 -7.35 -9.10 -18.40
N LEU A 11 -7.65 -9.26 -19.70
CA LEU A 11 -8.99 -9.61 -20.18
C LEU A 11 -9.45 -10.96 -19.63
N ASP A 12 -8.58 -11.95 -19.59
CA ASP A 12 -8.91 -13.29 -19.05
C ASP A 12 -9.21 -13.28 -17.55
N LEU A 13 -8.57 -12.38 -16.79
CA LEU A 13 -8.72 -12.30 -15.34
C LEU A 13 -9.91 -11.44 -14.87
N ILE A 14 -10.40 -10.50 -15.67
CA ILE A 14 -11.52 -9.61 -15.30
C ILE A 14 -12.77 -10.38 -14.86
N PRO A 15 -13.26 -11.39 -15.59
CA PRO A 15 -14.47 -12.12 -15.16
C PRO A 15 -14.33 -12.79 -13.80
N GLY A 16 -13.14 -13.30 -13.49
CA GLY A 16 -12.84 -13.89 -12.18
C GLY A 16 -12.84 -12.84 -11.05
N ALA A 17 -12.22 -11.69 -11.31
CA ALA A 17 -12.22 -10.57 -10.38
C ALA A 17 -13.63 -10.02 -10.12
N GLU A 18 -14.45 -9.90 -11.17
CA GLU A 18 -15.86 -9.50 -11.04
C GLU A 18 -16.67 -10.49 -10.20
N GLN A 19 -16.45 -11.80 -10.38
CA GLN A 19 -17.11 -12.83 -9.57
C GLN A 19 -16.75 -12.72 -8.08
N ILE A 20 -15.49 -12.43 -7.76
CA ILE A 20 -15.06 -12.18 -6.39
C ILE A 20 -15.77 -10.95 -5.80
N LEU A 21 -15.76 -9.82 -6.49
CA LEU A 21 -16.45 -8.61 -6.04
C LEU A 21 -17.96 -8.83 -5.91
N HIS A 22 -18.55 -9.59 -6.84
CA HIS A 22 -19.97 -9.96 -6.77
C HIS A 22 -20.27 -10.82 -5.55
N TYR A 23 -19.40 -11.78 -5.19
CA TYR A 23 -19.59 -12.59 -4.00
C TYR A 23 -19.70 -11.71 -2.75
N PHE A 24 -18.76 -10.80 -2.51
CA PHE A 24 -18.81 -9.89 -1.37
C PHE A 24 -20.00 -8.93 -1.45
N SER A 25 -20.37 -8.47 -2.65
CA SER A 25 -21.52 -7.58 -2.85
C SER A 25 -22.85 -8.21 -2.45
N LYS A 26 -22.98 -9.54 -2.38
CA LYS A 26 -24.20 -10.21 -1.88
C LYS A 26 -24.46 -9.94 -0.40
N TYR A 27 -23.43 -9.59 0.35
CA TYR A 27 -23.51 -9.29 1.78
C TYR A 27 -23.60 -7.79 2.06
N GLN A 28 -23.57 -6.95 1.02
CA GLN A 28 -23.76 -5.52 1.19
C GLN A 28 -25.20 -5.19 1.59
N GLN A 29 -25.33 -4.31 2.57
CA GLN A 29 -26.62 -3.76 2.99
C GLN A 29 -26.97 -2.51 2.15
N ALA A 30 -28.12 -1.89 2.42
CA ALA A 30 -28.57 -0.70 1.70
C ALA A 30 -27.58 0.48 1.79
N ASP A 31 -26.80 0.55 2.87
CA ASP A 31 -25.72 1.52 3.05
C ASP A 31 -24.41 1.15 2.30
N GLY A 32 -24.36 -0.01 1.66
CA GLY A 32 -23.21 -0.52 0.92
C GLY A 32 -22.17 -1.27 1.76
N ARG A 33 -22.26 -1.26 3.10
CA ARG A 33 -21.34 -2.00 3.98
C ARG A 33 -21.63 -3.49 3.99
N ILE A 34 -20.59 -4.31 4.18
CA ILE A 34 -20.71 -5.76 4.32
C ILE A 34 -21.15 -6.10 5.75
N LYS A 35 -22.16 -6.98 5.89
CA LYS A 35 -22.59 -7.53 7.18
C LYS A 35 -22.89 -9.01 7.08
N GLY A 36 -22.56 -9.75 8.15
CA GLY A 36 -22.86 -11.17 8.25
C GLY A 36 -22.12 -12.03 7.21
N LEU A 37 -20.92 -11.63 6.83
CA LEU A 37 -20.08 -12.38 5.89
C LEU A 37 -19.70 -13.74 6.50
N PRO A 38 -20.03 -14.87 5.86
CA PRO A 38 -19.73 -16.20 6.38
C PRO A 38 -18.26 -16.57 6.14
N GLY A 39 -17.82 -17.62 6.85
CA GLY A 39 -16.51 -18.23 6.65
C GLY A 39 -15.41 -17.59 7.52
N TRP A 40 -14.19 -17.93 7.18
CA TRP A 40 -13.00 -17.45 7.87
C TRP A 40 -12.48 -16.18 7.17
N ASN A 41 -12.91 -15.03 7.66
CA ASN A 41 -12.59 -13.72 7.10
C ASN A 41 -11.22 -13.23 7.61
N PHE A 42 -10.18 -14.03 7.33
CA PHE A 42 -8.81 -13.76 7.73
C PHE A 42 -8.33 -12.41 7.23
N SER A 43 -7.68 -11.67 8.10
CA SER A 43 -7.05 -10.37 7.77
C SER A 43 -5.55 -10.37 8.04
N ASP A 44 -5.13 -10.76 9.26
CA ASP A 44 -3.73 -10.77 9.66
C ASP A 44 -3.54 -11.59 10.95
N TRP A 45 -2.38 -12.20 11.17
CA TRP A 45 -2.06 -12.88 12.41
C TRP A 45 -1.79 -11.88 13.55
N VAL A 46 -2.89 -11.52 14.24
CA VAL A 46 -2.90 -10.58 15.38
C VAL A 46 -3.53 -11.27 16.59
N TYR A 47 -2.96 -11.04 17.78
CA TYR A 47 -3.39 -11.64 19.04
C TYR A 47 -3.89 -10.60 20.05
N GLU A 48 -4.35 -9.46 19.55
CA GLU A 48 -4.86 -8.33 20.34
C GLU A 48 -6.37 -8.47 20.64
N PRO A 49 -6.89 -7.74 21.63
CA PRO A 49 -8.32 -7.72 21.90
C PRO A 49 -9.16 -7.43 20.65
N GLY A 50 -10.25 -8.18 20.51
CA GLY A 50 -11.13 -8.10 19.33
C GLY A 50 -10.65 -8.90 18.11
N TRP A 51 -9.51 -9.60 18.20
CA TRP A 51 -9.04 -10.50 17.16
C TRP A 51 -9.18 -11.95 17.57
N ASN A 52 -9.56 -12.82 16.62
CA ASN A 52 -9.68 -14.25 16.84
C ASN A 52 -9.22 -15.01 15.60
N MET A 53 -8.15 -15.82 15.73
CA MET A 53 -7.59 -16.63 14.65
C MET A 53 -7.33 -15.80 13.36
N GLY A 54 -6.79 -14.59 13.52
CA GLY A 54 -6.51 -13.69 12.41
C GLY A 54 -7.71 -12.96 11.81
N VAL A 55 -8.88 -13.11 12.42
CA VAL A 55 -10.09 -12.38 12.03
C VAL A 55 -10.29 -11.19 12.95
N ALA A 56 -10.44 -9.99 12.39
CA ALA A 56 -10.70 -8.77 13.15
C ALA A 56 -12.11 -8.76 13.74
N GLN A 57 -12.30 -7.94 14.76
CA GLN A 57 -13.59 -7.75 15.42
C GLN A 57 -14.72 -7.43 14.44
N VAL A 58 -15.86 -8.03 14.70
CA VAL A 58 -17.16 -7.75 14.05
C VAL A 58 -18.02 -7.00 15.04
N GLY A 59 -18.64 -5.91 14.62
CA GLY A 59 -19.53 -5.09 15.46
C GLY A 59 -20.87 -5.73 15.74
N SER A 60 -21.63 -5.12 16.65
CA SER A 60 -23.00 -5.57 17.02
C SER A 60 -23.97 -5.57 15.83
N ASP A 61 -23.66 -4.76 14.81
CA ASP A 61 -24.42 -4.69 13.55
C ASP A 61 -24.01 -5.76 12.52
N GLY A 62 -23.06 -6.63 12.85
CA GLY A 62 -22.54 -7.70 11.99
C GLY A 62 -21.53 -7.26 10.93
N GLY A 63 -21.07 -6.00 10.99
CA GLY A 63 -20.08 -5.41 10.06
C GLY A 63 -18.71 -5.16 10.69
N GLY A 64 -17.69 -4.99 9.85
CA GLY A 64 -16.34 -4.64 10.25
C GLY A 64 -15.61 -3.89 9.15
N ILE A 65 -14.86 -2.86 9.53
CA ILE A 65 -14.23 -1.92 8.58
C ILE A 65 -13.25 -2.59 7.62
N LEU A 66 -12.55 -3.66 8.04
CA LEU A 66 -11.50 -4.25 7.19
C LEU A 66 -12.08 -4.87 5.92
N MET A 67 -13.24 -5.55 6.03
CA MET A 67 -13.91 -6.11 4.85
C MET A 67 -14.46 -5.00 3.95
N ASP A 68 -15.02 -3.96 4.52
CA ASP A 68 -15.52 -2.80 3.77
C ASP A 68 -14.38 -2.08 3.04
N LEU A 69 -13.23 -1.87 3.68
CA LEU A 69 -12.06 -1.23 3.05
C LEU A 69 -11.44 -2.09 1.95
N GLN A 70 -11.37 -3.40 2.14
CA GLN A 70 -10.87 -4.31 1.09
C GLN A 70 -11.82 -4.31 -0.11
N LEU A 71 -13.15 -4.31 0.12
CA LEU A 71 -14.11 -4.20 -0.97
C LEU A 71 -14.04 -2.85 -1.68
N LEU A 72 -13.86 -1.76 -0.93
CA LEU A 72 -13.65 -0.42 -1.49
C LEU A 72 -12.44 -0.37 -2.41
N LEU A 73 -11.29 -0.86 -1.95
CA LEU A 73 -10.08 -0.96 -2.77
C LEU A 73 -10.32 -1.86 -4.00
N GLY A 74 -11.05 -2.97 -3.83
CA GLY A 74 -11.43 -3.85 -4.92
C GLY A 74 -12.26 -3.12 -5.99
N PHE A 75 -13.24 -2.30 -5.61
CA PHE A 75 -14.00 -1.49 -6.56
C PHE A 75 -13.15 -0.44 -7.26
N GLN A 76 -12.27 0.25 -6.54
CA GLN A 76 -11.35 1.24 -7.14
C GLN A 76 -10.41 0.58 -8.16
N MET A 77 -9.80 -0.55 -7.79
CA MET A 77 -8.90 -1.29 -8.68
C MET A 77 -9.64 -1.85 -9.91
N MET A 78 -10.91 -2.28 -9.75
CA MET A 78 -11.69 -2.77 -10.86
C MET A 78 -12.11 -1.65 -11.80
N SER A 79 -12.45 -0.46 -11.28
CA SER A 79 -12.67 0.72 -12.12
C SER A 79 -11.43 1.04 -12.97
N ASP A 80 -10.23 1.01 -12.37
CA ASP A 80 -8.98 1.23 -13.09
C ASP A 80 -8.75 0.18 -14.19
N LEU A 81 -9.06 -1.10 -13.91
CA LEU A 81 -8.93 -2.19 -14.90
C LEU A 81 -9.90 -2.02 -16.07
N GLU A 82 -11.16 -1.70 -15.80
CA GLU A 82 -12.18 -1.49 -16.81
C GLU A 82 -11.87 -0.26 -17.68
N ASN A 83 -11.39 0.83 -17.06
CA ASN A 83 -10.91 2.00 -17.80
C ASN A 83 -9.72 1.66 -18.70
N TYR A 84 -8.79 0.85 -18.23
CA TYR A 84 -7.64 0.39 -19.02
C TYR A 84 -8.07 -0.40 -20.26
N GLN A 85 -9.15 -1.18 -20.15
CA GLN A 85 -9.73 -1.93 -21.26
C GLN A 85 -10.67 -1.08 -22.14
N GLY A 86 -10.93 0.17 -21.76
CA GLY A 86 -11.84 1.06 -22.48
C GLY A 86 -13.33 0.86 -22.15
N ASN A 87 -13.67 0.04 -21.17
CA ASN A 87 -15.03 -0.21 -20.72
C ASN A 87 -15.48 0.85 -19.71
N THR A 88 -15.67 2.08 -20.17
CA THR A 88 -16.01 3.23 -19.33
C THR A 88 -17.36 3.08 -18.59
N PHE A 89 -18.29 2.30 -19.13
CA PHE A 89 -19.57 2.01 -18.47
C PHE A 89 -19.38 1.20 -17.20
N MET A 90 -18.61 0.12 -17.26
CA MET A 90 -18.34 -0.70 -16.09
C MET A 90 -17.42 0.02 -15.11
N ALA A 91 -16.43 0.75 -15.59
CA ALA A 91 -15.58 1.61 -14.75
C ALA A 91 -16.44 2.56 -13.91
N LYS A 92 -17.35 3.31 -14.54
CA LYS A 92 -18.27 4.21 -13.81
C LYS A 92 -19.13 3.48 -12.78
N LYS A 93 -19.62 2.29 -13.09
CA LYS A 93 -20.40 1.48 -12.15
C LYS A 93 -19.62 1.14 -10.89
N TYR A 94 -18.32 0.81 -11.01
CA TYR A 94 -17.44 0.54 -9.88
C TYR A 94 -17.07 1.83 -9.13
N ASP A 95 -16.88 2.95 -9.82
CA ASP A 95 -16.68 4.26 -9.18
C ASP A 95 -17.89 4.66 -8.32
N ASP A 96 -19.11 4.49 -8.84
CA ASP A 96 -20.35 4.80 -8.09
C ASP A 96 -20.47 3.92 -6.82
N LYS A 97 -20.16 2.63 -6.93
CA LYS A 97 -20.10 1.72 -5.77
C LYS A 97 -19.01 2.11 -4.76
N ALA A 98 -17.83 2.46 -5.25
CA ALA A 98 -16.73 2.92 -4.40
C ALA A 98 -17.10 4.21 -3.65
N ALA A 99 -17.72 5.17 -4.34
CA ALA A 99 -18.15 6.44 -3.73
C ALA A 99 -19.20 6.23 -2.64
N GLN A 100 -20.21 5.37 -2.88
CA GLN A 100 -21.22 5.03 -1.88
C GLN A 100 -20.58 4.37 -0.66
N LEU A 101 -19.76 3.34 -0.86
CA LEU A 101 -19.12 2.61 0.23
C LEU A 101 -18.16 3.50 1.03
N LYS A 102 -17.40 4.35 0.35
CA LYS A 102 -16.51 5.34 0.98
C LYS A 102 -17.27 6.26 1.93
N ALA A 103 -18.41 6.80 1.50
CA ALA A 103 -19.26 7.67 2.34
C ALA A 103 -19.78 6.92 3.57
N SER A 104 -20.21 5.67 3.41
CA SER A 104 -20.72 4.84 4.50
C SER A 104 -19.64 4.46 5.51
N ILE A 105 -18.43 4.12 5.05
CA ILE A 105 -17.28 3.86 5.92
C ILE A 105 -16.93 5.11 6.74
N GLN A 106 -16.90 6.28 6.11
CA GLN A 106 -16.62 7.54 6.80
C GLN A 106 -17.63 7.82 7.93
N LEU A 107 -18.90 7.61 7.65
CA LEU A 107 -19.97 7.83 8.64
C LEU A 107 -19.93 6.80 9.77
N ALA A 108 -19.74 5.53 9.45
CA ALA A 108 -19.84 4.44 10.40
C ALA A 108 -18.64 4.33 11.34
N TYR A 109 -17.42 4.48 10.82
CA TYR A 109 -16.22 4.09 11.56
C TYR A 109 -15.29 5.24 11.95
N TRP A 110 -15.44 6.44 11.37
CA TRP A 110 -14.59 7.57 11.78
C TRP A 110 -14.89 8.01 13.21
N SER A 111 -13.87 8.03 14.07
CA SER A 111 -13.90 8.61 15.39
C SER A 111 -13.26 9.99 15.37
N ALA A 112 -14.07 11.04 15.51
CA ALA A 112 -13.55 12.41 15.58
C ALA A 112 -12.72 12.65 16.84
N GLU A 113 -13.05 11.95 17.95
CA GLU A 113 -12.33 12.04 19.23
C GLU A 113 -10.90 11.48 19.09
N LYS A 114 -10.76 10.27 18.54
CA LYS A 114 -9.43 9.63 18.33
C LYS A 114 -8.74 10.19 17.08
N GLY A 115 -9.48 10.73 16.10
CA GLY A 115 -8.97 11.11 14.78
C GLY A 115 -8.45 9.90 14.00
N LEU A 116 -9.15 8.76 14.11
CA LEU A 116 -8.81 7.46 13.54
C LEU A 116 -10.09 6.72 13.11
N TYR A 117 -9.95 5.75 12.23
CA TYR A 117 -10.99 4.78 11.91
C TYR A 117 -10.96 3.62 12.90
N ALA A 118 -12.11 3.35 13.51
CA ALA A 118 -12.33 2.22 14.41
C ALA A 118 -12.60 0.93 13.63
N GLN A 119 -12.43 -0.23 14.28
CA GLN A 119 -12.69 -1.53 13.68
C GLN A 119 -14.19 -1.80 13.46
N THR A 120 -15.04 -1.25 14.33
CA THR A 120 -16.49 -1.45 14.31
C THR A 120 -17.24 -0.15 14.61
N VAL A 121 -18.56 -0.18 14.47
CA VAL A 121 -19.44 0.99 14.70
C VAL A 121 -19.46 1.46 16.15
N GLU A 122 -19.09 0.62 17.11
CA GLU A 122 -18.97 0.95 18.54
C GLU A 122 -17.81 1.91 18.81
N LYS A 123 -16.81 1.95 17.92
CA LYS A 123 -15.65 2.86 17.99
C LYS A 123 -14.80 2.68 19.26
N GLU A 124 -14.68 1.45 19.73
CA GLU A 124 -13.93 1.13 20.95
C GLU A 124 -12.52 0.63 20.65
N LEU A 125 -12.35 -0.18 19.58
CA LEU A 125 -11.06 -0.76 19.18
C LEU A 125 -10.57 -0.17 17.85
N PHE A 126 -9.25 0.04 17.80
CA PHE A 126 -8.55 0.63 16.66
C PHE A 126 -7.37 -0.24 16.25
N SER A 127 -6.97 -0.16 15.00
CA SER A 127 -5.82 -0.92 14.50
C SER A 127 -5.04 -0.15 13.45
N GLN A 128 -3.77 -0.50 13.30
CA GLN A 128 -2.96 -0.03 12.17
C GLN A 128 -3.53 -0.49 10.83
N HIS A 129 -4.18 -1.67 10.79
CA HIS A 129 -4.78 -2.26 9.59
C HIS A 129 -5.87 -1.37 8.99
N ALA A 130 -6.88 -1.00 9.80
CA ALA A 130 -8.00 -0.17 9.36
C ALA A 130 -7.49 1.20 8.86
N ASN A 131 -6.58 1.81 9.57
CA ASN A 131 -6.09 3.14 9.25
C ASN A 131 -5.11 3.13 8.06
N SER A 132 -4.33 2.07 7.87
CA SER A 132 -3.52 1.87 6.67
C SER A 132 -4.38 1.76 5.42
N LEU A 133 -5.40 0.88 5.43
CA LEU A 133 -6.31 0.74 4.28
C LEU A 133 -7.13 2.01 4.03
N ALA A 134 -7.52 2.74 5.08
CA ALA A 134 -8.23 4.01 4.95
C ALA A 134 -7.38 5.07 4.22
N ILE A 135 -6.09 5.18 4.53
CA ILE A 135 -5.15 6.04 3.80
C ILE A 135 -5.00 5.55 2.35
N LEU A 136 -4.81 4.25 2.14
CA LEU A 136 -4.61 3.68 0.80
C LEU A 136 -5.84 3.88 -0.08
N ALA A 137 -7.04 3.70 0.47
CA ALA A 137 -8.32 3.90 -0.22
C ALA A 137 -8.69 5.40 -0.39
N GLY A 138 -7.90 6.33 0.16
CA GLY A 138 -8.13 7.77 0.02
C GLY A 138 -9.31 8.28 0.85
N LEU A 139 -9.62 7.65 2.00
CA LEU A 139 -10.60 8.21 2.94
C LEU A 139 -10.06 9.44 3.66
N VAL A 140 -8.76 9.47 3.89
CA VAL A 140 -8.00 10.61 4.40
C VAL A 140 -6.83 10.90 3.48
N GLU A 141 -6.51 12.19 3.27
CA GLU A 141 -5.45 12.63 2.36
C GLU A 141 -4.70 13.83 2.96
N GLY A 142 -3.56 14.17 2.39
CA GLY A 142 -2.76 15.32 2.77
C GLY A 142 -2.40 15.33 4.27
N GLU A 143 -2.64 16.44 4.94
CA GLU A 143 -2.30 16.62 6.36
C GLU A 143 -3.09 15.68 7.28
N GLN A 144 -4.36 15.38 6.95
CA GLN A 144 -5.15 14.42 7.74
C GLN A 144 -4.58 13.00 7.66
N ALA A 145 -4.15 12.56 6.47
CA ALA A 145 -3.49 11.27 6.32
C ALA A 145 -2.18 11.21 7.11
N ARG A 146 -1.42 12.31 7.13
CA ARG A 146 -0.20 12.44 7.92
C ARG A 146 -0.46 12.28 9.41
N GLN A 147 -1.46 12.98 9.95
CA GLN A 147 -1.85 12.88 11.36
C GLN A 147 -2.29 11.47 11.75
N VAL A 148 -3.07 10.79 10.88
CA VAL A 148 -3.45 9.38 11.07
C VAL A 148 -2.21 8.49 11.08
N ALA A 149 -1.29 8.69 10.14
CA ALA A 149 -0.05 7.92 10.03
C ALA A 149 0.87 8.09 11.24
N GLU A 150 1.03 9.30 11.76
CA GLU A 150 1.80 9.59 12.96
C GLU A 150 1.20 8.91 14.20
N LYS A 151 -0.14 8.90 14.32
CA LYS A 151 -0.83 8.15 15.39
C LYS A 151 -0.63 6.64 15.26
N MET A 152 -0.68 6.09 14.04
CA MET A 152 -0.40 4.66 13.83
C MET A 152 0.99 4.24 14.33
N LEU A 153 1.97 5.14 14.29
CA LEU A 153 3.34 4.85 14.75
C LEU A 153 3.54 5.06 16.25
N THR A 154 2.71 5.88 16.91
CA THR A 154 2.95 6.31 18.29
C THR A 154 1.93 5.79 19.30
N ASP A 155 0.70 5.52 18.87
CA ASP A 155 -0.37 5.05 19.74
C ASP A 155 -0.27 3.53 19.96
N LYS A 156 0.09 3.15 21.19
CA LYS A 156 0.28 1.75 21.60
C LYS A 156 -1.04 1.01 21.88
N GLU A 157 -2.17 1.70 21.88
CA GLU A 157 -3.48 1.08 22.04
C GLU A 157 -4.02 0.49 20.71
N LEU A 158 -3.37 0.81 19.58
CA LEU A 158 -3.75 0.26 18.30
C LEU A 158 -3.22 -1.18 18.15
N ALA A 159 -4.09 -2.09 17.72
CA ALA A 159 -3.65 -3.41 17.30
C ALA A 159 -2.61 -3.28 16.16
N PRO A 160 -1.37 -3.78 16.36
CA PRO A 160 -0.27 -3.60 15.42
C PRO A 160 -0.38 -4.55 14.23
N CYS A 161 0.13 -4.12 13.08
CA CYS A 161 0.31 -4.97 11.91
C CYS A 161 1.41 -6.03 12.13
N SER A 162 1.13 -7.30 11.76
CA SER A 162 2.18 -8.32 11.68
C SER A 162 3.13 -8.06 10.50
N VAL A 163 4.20 -8.86 10.39
CA VAL A 163 5.17 -8.74 9.30
C VAL A 163 4.52 -8.79 7.91
N TYR A 164 3.45 -9.58 7.75
CA TYR A 164 2.64 -9.64 6.53
C TYR A 164 2.00 -8.29 6.21
N TYR A 165 1.25 -7.73 7.17
CA TYR A 165 0.45 -6.53 6.93
C TYR A 165 1.29 -5.24 6.91
N LYS A 166 2.56 -5.30 7.37
CA LYS A 166 3.50 -4.17 7.24
C LYS A 166 3.71 -3.72 5.79
N PHE A 167 3.45 -4.57 4.79
CA PHE A 167 3.40 -4.14 3.39
C PHE A 167 2.41 -2.97 3.19
N TYR A 168 1.17 -3.14 3.63
CA TYR A 168 0.14 -2.11 3.51
C TYR A 168 0.40 -0.91 4.44
N LEU A 169 0.89 -1.18 5.65
CA LEU A 169 1.26 -0.12 6.59
C LEU A 169 2.34 0.79 5.99
N HIS A 170 3.42 0.22 5.47
CA HIS A 170 4.52 1.00 4.89
C HIS A 170 4.06 1.79 3.66
N GLU A 171 3.26 1.21 2.78
CA GLU A 171 2.67 1.94 1.65
C GLU A 171 1.79 3.11 2.12
N ALA A 172 0.98 2.92 3.15
CA ALA A 172 0.16 3.97 3.73
C ALA A 172 1.00 5.10 4.35
N LEU A 173 2.05 4.75 5.11
CA LEU A 173 2.98 5.73 5.68
C LEU A 173 3.72 6.53 4.60
N VAL A 174 4.15 5.87 3.53
CA VAL A 174 4.78 6.54 2.37
C VAL A 174 3.78 7.47 1.68
N LYS A 175 2.55 7.02 1.45
CA LYS A 175 1.47 7.83 0.87
C LYS A 175 1.13 9.05 1.73
N ALA A 176 1.21 8.91 3.05
CA ALA A 176 1.02 9.99 4.02
C ALA A 176 2.23 10.95 4.14
N GLY A 177 3.29 10.75 3.36
CA GLY A 177 4.46 11.65 3.31
C GLY A 177 5.58 11.32 4.31
N LEU A 178 5.51 10.17 5.01
CA LEU A 178 6.53 9.77 5.99
C LEU A 178 7.64 8.87 5.41
N GLY A 179 7.70 8.70 4.08
CA GLY A 179 8.60 7.75 3.44
C GLY A 179 10.11 7.95 3.70
N ASN A 180 10.54 9.15 4.14
CA ASN A 180 11.92 9.39 4.54
C ASN A 180 12.34 8.62 5.79
N ASP A 181 11.37 8.14 6.59
CA ASP A 181 11.61 7.36 7.81
C ASP A 181 11.59 5.85 7.57
N TYR A 182 11.48 5.42 6.32
CA TYR A 182 11.30 4.02 5.94
C TYR A 182 12.27 3.05 6.62
N LEU A 183 13.55 3.39 6.69
CA LEU A 183 14.57 2.55 7.31
C LEU A 183 14.34 2.34 8.83
N ASN A 184 13.63 3.25 9.49
CA ASN A 184 13.32 3.15 10.92
C ASN A 184 12.19 2.13 11.20
N TRP A 185 11.47 1.68 10.18
CA TRP A 185 10.35 0.74 10.31
C TRP A 185 10.75 -0.73 10.12
N LEU A 186 12.04 -1.01 9.92
CA LEU A 186 12.55 -2.33 9.53
C LEU A 186 13.08 -3.17 10.72
N ASP A 187 12.70 -2.88 11.95
CA ASP A 187 13.29 -3.53 13.12
C ASP A 187 13.06 -5.04 13.14
N ILE A 188 11.85 -5.52 12.84
CA ILE A 188 11.56 -6.95 12.78
C ILE A 188 12.46 -7.70 11.78
N TRP A 189 12.80 -7.09 10.65
CA TRP A 189 13.71 -7.70 9.66
C TRP A 189 15.16 -7.68 10.16
N ARG A 190 15.57 -6.64 10.91
CA ARG A 190 16.88 -6.61 11.57
C ARG A 190 16.98 -7.69 12.65
N GLU A 191 15.91 -7.90 13.41
CA GLU A 191 15.83 -8.97 14.40
C GLU A 191 15.94 -10.35 13.74
N ASN A 192 15.20 -10.60 12.67
CA ASN A 192 15.34 -11.84 11.88
C ASN A 192 16.79 -12.10 11.46
N ILE A 193 17.48 -11.09 10.94
CA ILE A 193 18.89 -11.18 10.54
C ILE A 193 19.79 -11.44 11.75
N ALA A 194 19.58 -10.73 12.86
CA ALA A 194 20.37 -10.88 14.09
C ALA A 194 20.23 -12.27 14.71
N MET A 195 19.08 -12.91 14.56
CA MET A 195 18.84 -14.32 14.97
C MET A 195 19.44 -15.34 13.99
N GLY A 196 20.02 -14.88 12.87
CA GLY A 196 20.64 -15.76 11.88
C GLY A 196 19.68 -16.37 10.88
N LEU A 197 18.46 -15.87 10.75
CA LEU A 197 17.53 -16.31 9.70
C LEU A 197 18.09 -15.91 8.31
N THR A 198 17.99 -16.85 7.39
CA THR A 198 18.35 -16.64 5.96
C THR A 198 17.13 -16.38 5.08
N THR A 199 15.95 -16.53 5.65
CA THR A 199 14.62 -16.21 5.08
C THR A 199 13.81 -15.43 6.13
N TRP A 200 12.54 -15.15 5.87
CA TRP A 200 11.71 -14.31 6.74
C TRP A 200 10.68 -15.13 7.51
N GLY A 201 10.48 -14.77 8.77
CA GLY A 201 9.48 -15.39 9.64
C GLY A 201 8.05 -15.14 9.16
N GLU A 202 7.16 -16.08 9.48
CA GLU A 202 5.73 -16.02 9.18
C GLU A 202 5.02 -14.90 9.96
N THR A 203 5.42 -14.69 11.21
CA THR A 203 4.82 -13.74 12.13
C THR A 203 5.85 -12.74 12.65
N SER A 204 5.38 -11.72 13.39
CA SER A 204 6.27 -10.76 14.07
C SER A 204 6.96 -11.34 15.30
N ASP A 205 6.42 -12.40 15.88
CA ASP A 205 7.07 -13.17 16.94
C ASP A 205 8.02 -14.19 16.32
N VAL A 206 9.31 -13.83 16.28
CA VAL A 206 10.33 -14.64 15.60
C VAL A 206 10.62 -15.93 16.38
N ASP A 207 10.56 -15.89 17.71
CA ASP A 207 10.81 -17.08 18.57
C ASP A 207 9.65 -18.08 18.50
N GLY A 208 8.41 -17.58 18.38
CA GLY A 208 7.19 -18.38 18.29
C GLY A 208 6.72 -18.67 16.87
N THR A 209 7.46 -18.24 15.85
CA THR A 209 7.01 -18.42 14.46
C THR A 209 6.99 -19.90 14.06
N ARG A 210 5.91 -20.33 13.39
CA ARG A 210 5.74 -21.69 12.87
C ARG A 210 6.63 -21.96 11.66
N SER A 211 6.94 -20.93 10.88
CA SER A 211 7.76 -20.99 9.67
C SER A 211 8.70 -19.79 9.59
N ASP A 212 9.95 -20.04 9.29
CA ASP A 212 10.98 -19.04 9.02
C ASP A 212 11.28 -18.88 7.50
N CYS A 213 10.38 -19.37 6.65
CA CYS A 213 10.47 -19.31 5.19
C CYS A 213 9.13 -18.87 4.59
N HIS A 214 8.69 -17.63 4.93
CA HIS A 214 7.42 -17.08 4.49
C HIS A 214 7.61 -15.91 3.53
N ALA A 215 7.13 -16.06 2.30
CA ALA A 215 7.29 -15.08 1.22
C ALA A 215 6.68 -13.70 1.55
N TRP A 216 5.61 -13.63 2.31
CA TRP A 216 4.97 -12.37 2.67
C TRP A 216 5.84 -11.45 3.56
N GLY A 217 6.88 -11.99 4.21
CA GLY A 217 7.89 -11.19 4.91
C GLY A 217 8.87 -10.47 3.97
N ALA A 218 8.83 -10.70 2.67
CA ALA A 218 9.81 -10.17 1.71
C ALA A 218 9.49 -8.75 1.21
N SER A 219 8.47 -8.08 1.74
CA SER A 219 8.02 -6.75 1.29
C SER A 219 9.13 -5.67 1.25
N PRO A 220 10.14 -5.62 2.14
CA PRO A 220 11.20 -4.63 2.03
C PRO A 220 12.00 -4.68 0.72
N ASN A 221 12.07 -5.84 0.07
CA ASN A 221 12.83 -5.97 -1.18
C ASN A 221 12.30 -5.07 -2.30
N ILE A 222 10.97 -4.95 -2.45
CA ILE A 222 10.40 -4.03 -3.43
C ILE A 222 10.45 -2.58 -2.95
N GLU A 223 10.34 -2.35 -1.65
CA GLU A 223 10.35 -1.00 -1.10
C GLU A 223 11.74 -0.33 -1.16
N PHE A 224 12.82 -1.07 -1.18
CA PHE A 224 14.13 -0.51 -1.49
C PHE A 224 14.16 0.15 -2.87
N PHE A 225 13.43 -0.39 -3.84
CA PHE A 225 13.29 0.22 -5.16
C PHE A 225 12.24 1.33 -5.18
N ARG A 226 11.02 1.08 -4.68
CA ARG A 226 9.91 2.02 -4.79
C ARG A 226 10.03 3.20 -3.82
N THR A 227 10.46 2.94 -2.60
CA THR A 227 10.54 3.97 -1.55
C THR A 227 11.91 4.61 -1.49
N LEU A 228 12.99 3.86 -1.24
CA LEU A 228 14.32 4.47 -1.09
C LEU A 228 14.87 5.00 -2.41
N LEU A 229 14.92 4.18 -3.46
CA LEU A 229 15.37 4.61 -4.78
C LEU A 229 14.29 5.42 -5.51
N GLY A 230 13.04 5.31 -5.07
CA GLY A 230 11.90 6.05 -5.59
C GLY A 230 11.44 5.63 -6.98
N ILE A 231 11.86 4.47 -7.47
CA ILE A 231 11.59 4.02 -8.84
C ILE A 231 10.24 3.33 -8.89
N ASP A 232 9.29 3.89 -9.62
CA ASP A 232 7.97 3.29 -9.82
C ASP A 232 7.44 3.53 -11.24
N SER A 233 6.44 2.73 -11.62
CA SER A 233 5.74 2.88 -12.89
C SER A 233 4.80 4.09 -12.85
N ALA A 234 4.88 4.94 -13.87
CA ALA A 234 4.00 6.08 -14.07
C ALA A 234 2.96 5.87 -15.18
N ALA A 235 2.98 4.70 -15.84
CA ALA A 235 2.01 4.33 -16.87
C ALA A 235 1.92 2.81 -16.96
N PRO A 236 0.79 2.26 -17.45
CA PRO A 236 0.67 0.81 -17.67
C PRO A 236 1.86 0.25 -18.43
N ALA A 237 2.21 -1.01 -18.16
CA ALA A 237 3.36 -1.68 -18.76
C ALA A 237 4.73 -1.07 -18.46
N PHE A 238 4.81 -0.23 -17.43
CA PHE A 238 6.02 0.54 -17.10
C PHE A 238 6.48 1.45 -18.26
N ALA A 239 5.54 1.85 -19.12
CA ALA A 239 5.84 2.66 -20.30
C ALA A 239 6.46 4.02 -19.98
N LYS A 240 6.22 4.52 -18.76
CA LYS A 240 6.86 5.72 -18.19
C LYS A 240 7.35 5.43 -16.78
N VAL A 241 8.42 6.09 -16.38
CA VAL A 241 9.06 5.94 -15.07
C VAL A 241 8.81 7.20 -14.23
N LYS A 242 8.35 7.01 -12.99
CA LYS A 242 8.41 8.05 -11.96
C LYS A 242 9.54 7.72 -10.99
N ILE A 243 10.40 8.67 -10.72
CA ILE A 243 11.47 8.56 -9.74
C ILE A 243 11.26 9.62 -8.67
N GLU A 244 11.05 9.19 -7.42
CA GLU A 244 10.82 10.08 -6.28
C GLU A 244 11.49 9.48 -5.03
N PRO A 245 12.83 9.62 -4.91
CA PRO A 245 13.58 8.96 -3.85
C PRO A 245 13.31 9.57 -2.47
N ARG A 246 13.20 8.70 -1.47
CA ARG A 246 13.02 9.04 -0.07
C ARG A 246 14.21 8.57 0.73
N LEU A 247 15.25 9.42 0.74
CA LEU A 247 16.58 9.01 1.20
C LEU A 247 16.76 9.09 2.72
N GLY A 248 15.84 9.74 3.46
CA GLY A 248 16.04 9.94 4.89
C GLY A 248 17.42 10.55 5.18
N ASP A 249 18.21 9.89 6.04
CA ASP A 249 19.55 10.30 6.41
C ASP A 249 20.66 9.78 5.47
N LEU A 250 20.29 8.96 4.47
CA LEU A 250 21.26 8.45 3.51
C LEU A 250 21.88 9.58 2.69
N LYS A 251 23.19 9.65 2.69
CA LYS A 251 23.96 10.60 1.88
C LYS A 251 24.28 10.08 0.49
N LYS A 252 24.34 8.77 0.32
CA LYS A 252 24.63 8.11 -0.95
C LYS A 252 23.90 6.76 -1.02
N ILE A 253 23.24 6.51 -2.14
CA ILE A 253 22.61 5.23 -2.46
C ILE A 253 22.54 5.06 -3.97
N GLY A 254 22.57 3.83 -4.45
CA GLY A 254 22.36 3.50 -5.86
C GLY A 254 21.85 2.10 -6.01
N GLY A 255 21.25 1.82 -7.16
CA GLY A 255 20.72 0.50 -7.48
C GLY A 255 20.29 0.37 -8.94
N THR A 256 19.96 -0.86 -9.30
CA THR A 256 19.50 -1.21 -10.63
C THR A 256 18.20 -2.00 -10.51
N MET A 257 17.13 -1.48 -11.11
CA MET A 257 15.82 -2.14 -11.18
C MET A 257 15.58 -2.74 -12.56
N PRO A 258 15.12 -3.99 -12.68
CA PRO A 258 14.69 -4.55 -13.96
C PRO A 258 13.53 -3.75 -14.56
N HIS A 259 13.52 -3.65 -15.89
CA HIS A 259 12.46 -3.03 -16.68
C HIS A 259 12.19 -3.89 -17.93
N PRO A 260 10.95 -3.96 -18.46
CA PRO A 260 10.64 -4.75 -19.65
C PRO A 260 11.54 -4.47 -20.87
N GLN A 261 12.06 -3.25 -21.00
CA GLN A 261 12.94 -2.83 -22.10
C GLN A 261 14.44 -2.75 -21.69
N GLY A 262 14.83 -3.34 -20.54
CA GLY A 262 16.21 -3.32 -20.08
C GLY A 262 16.36 -3.12 -18.58
N SER A 263 17.08 -2.09 -18.14
CA SER A 263 17.24 -1.79 -16.71
C SER A 263 17.21 -0.29 -16.44
N ILE A 264 16.69 0.09 -15.29
CA ILE A 264 16.76 1.45 -14.74
C ILE A 264 17.89 1.46 -13.72
N LYS A 265 18.89 2.33 -13.90
CA LYS A 265 19.98 2.51 -12.94
C LYS A 265 19.90 3.90 -12.32
N VAL A 266 20.09 3.97 -11.03
CA VAL A 266 20.11 5.24 -10.30
C VAL A 266 21.30 5.29 -9.35
N ASN A 267 21.91 6.47 -9.23
CA ASN A 267 22.92 6.76 -8.22
C ASN A 267 22.66 8.16 -7.68
N TYR A 268 22.50 8.27 -6.38
CA TYR A 268 22.20 9.52 -5.69
C TYR A 268 23.33 9.92 -4.75
N GLN A 269 23.59 11.23 -4.71
CA GLN A 269 24.41 11.88 -3.70
C GLN A 269 23.63 13.05 -3.13
N LYS A 270 23.30 12.97 -1.84
CA LYS A 270 22.52 13.98 -1.11
C LYS A 270 23.44 14.81 -0.21
N ASN A 271 23.29 16.13 -0.29
CA ASN A 271 23.95 17.07 0.60
C ASN A 271 22.95 18.15 1.07
N GLY A 272 22.46 17.98 2.29
CA GLY A 272 21.31 18.75 2.79
C GLY A 272 20.07 18.53 1.91
N SER A 273 19.49 19.62 1.39
CA SER A 273 18.36 19.60 0.46
C SER A 273 18.75 19.32 -0.99
N LYS A 274 20.05 19.38 -1.32
CA LYS A 274 20.54 19.18 -2.69
C LYS A 274 20.70 17.70 -3.01
N LEU A 275 20.30 17.31 -4.23
CA LEU A 275 20.47 15.98 -4.77
C LEU A 275 21.24 16.05 -6.10
N LYS A 276 22.35 15.32 -6.20
CA LYS A 276 22.92 14.93 -7.49
C LYS A 276 22.41 13.52 -7.81
N ALA A 277 21.73 13.38 -8.94
CA ALA A 277 21.15 12.15 -9.42
C ALA A 277 21.69 11.80 -10.79
N ASP A 278 22.42 10.67 -10.89
CA ASP A 278 22.80 10.06 -12.14
C ASP A 278 21.82 8.90 -12.41
N ILE A 279 21.03 9.04 -13.48
CA ILE A 279 19.93 8.14 -13.82
C ILE A 279 20.10 7.62 -15.25
N GLU A 280 20.03 6.31 -15.46
CA GLU A 280 20.05 5.70 -16.76
C GLU A 280 18.73 4.95 -16.99
N LEU A 281 17.97 5.37 -18.01
CA LEU A 281 16.73 4.72 -18.43
C LEU A 281 16.96 3.89 -19.70
N PRO A 282 16.18 2.81 -19.94
CA PRO A 282 16.23 2.12 -21.22
C PRO A 282 15.93 3.07 -22.38
N THR A 283 16.50 2.77 -23.56
CA THR A 283 16.24 3.54 -24.78
C THR A 283 14.75 3.55 -25.10
N GLY A 284 14.19 4.73 -25.38
CA GLY A 284 12.76 4.91 -25.68
C GLY A 284 11.87 5.05 -24.45
N VAL A 285 12.37 4.82 -23.24
CA VAL A 285 11.63 5.05 -21.97
C VAL A 285 11.87 6.48 -21.50
N SER A 286 10.79 7.19 -21.20
CA SER A 286 10.84 8.52 -20.60
C SER A 286 10.31 8.48 -19.16
N GLY A 287 10.59 9.52 -18.39
CA GLY A 287 10.10 9.60 -17.03
C GLY A 287 10.29 10.98 -16.38
N THR A 288 10.10 10.99 -15.08
CA THR A 288 10.30 12.18 -14.27
C THR A 288 11.07 11.85 -12.99
N LEU A 289 11.94 12.78 -12.57
CA LEU A 289 12.49 12.82 -11.22
C LEU A 289 11.75 13.90 -10.43
N VAL A 290 11.23 13.55 -9.26
CA VAL A 290 10.62 14.47 -8.30
C VAL A 290 11.57 14.63 -7.11
N TRP A 291 11.95 15.86 -6.78
CA TRP A 291 12.77 16.17 -5.61
C TRP A 291 12.40 17.53 -5.03
N ALA A 292 12.18 17.58 -3.72
CA ALA A 292 11.79 18.80 -3.01
C ALA A 292 10.64 19.57 -3.68
N GLY A 293 9.62 18.84 -4.15
CA GLY A 293 8.43 19.39 -4.81
C GLY A 293 8.64 19.85 -6.27
N LYS A 294 9.87 19.72 -6.81
CA LYS A 294 10.17 20.05 -8.21
C LYS A 294 10.23 18.80 -9.08
N THR A 295 9.79 18.93 -10.32
CA THR A 295 9.79 17.84 -11.30
C THR A 295 10.80 18.13 -12.41
N TYR A 296 11.65 17.14 -12.69
CA TYR A 296 12.67 17.16 -13.73
C TYR A 296 12.33 16.07 -14.77
N GLN A 297 12.37 16.44 -16.06
CA GLN A 297 12.09 15.48 -17.14
C GLN A 297 13.29 14.58 -17.39
N LEU A 298 13.05 13.30 -17.62
CA LEU A 298 14.05 12.27 -17.94
C LEU A 298 13.78 11.69 -19.33
N GLN A 299 14.85 11.46 -20.07
CA GLN A 299 14.83 10.84 -21.36
C GLN A 299 15.51 9.45 -21.32
N GLY A 300 15.27 8.61 -22.33
CA GLY A 300 16.03 7.37 -22.50
C GLY A 300 17.52 7.62 -22.56
N GLY A 301 18.30 6.71 -21.97
CA GLY A 301 19.75 6.88 -21.81
C GLY A 301 20.14 7.58 -20.52
N LYS A 302 21.30 8.22 -20.49
CA LYS A 302 21.89 8.82 -19.30
C LYS A 302 21.35 10.24 -19.04
N ASN A 303 20.96 10.48 -17.80
CA ASN A 303 20.51 11.79 -17.29
C ASN A 303 21.32 12.11 -16.03
N THR A 304 21.89 13.32 -15.96
CA THR A 304 22.53 13.85 -14.74
C THR A 304 21.77 15.09 -14.31
N ILE A 305 21.18 15.05 -13.12
CA ILE A 305 20.33 16.11 -12.57
C ILE A 305 20.96 16.63 -11.27
N GLU A 306 21.10 17.94 -11.17
CA GLU A 306 21.44 18.65 -9.93
C GLU A 306 20.17 19.34 -9.40
N ALA A 307 19.43 18.65 -8.53
CA ALA A 307 18.19 19.14 -7.95
C ALA A 307 18.44 19.93 -6.65
N ARG A 308 17.64 21.00 -6.45
CA ARG A 308 17.76 21.92 -5.30
C ARG A 308 16.40 22.22 -4.71
#